data_c021fd0b8df51f8a1edf7dd5af1223a5
#
_entry.id   c021fd0b8df51f8a1edf7dd5af1223a5
#
_cell.length_a   1.000
_cell.length_b   1.000
_cell.length_c   1.000
_cell.angle_alpha   90.00
_cell.angle_beta   90.00
_cell.angle_gamma   90.00
#
_symmetry.space_group_name_H-M   'P 1'
#
loop_
_entity.id
_entity.type
_entity.pdbx_description
1 polymer ?
#
loop_
_entity_poly.entity_id
_entity_poly.type
_entity_poly.pdbx_seq_one_letter_code
_entity_poly.pdbx_strand_id
1 'polypeptide(L)'
;MAKESSSELVTEIAEGTFLYKLGILYGSNASGKSNMLIALNEVFRLLVLPKSDATQRINGCIPFMLSKGDPTEMHVSFYANGVRYDYDVAFNDKYILSEALYYYPNKSKSLFYERTFVGDNVQAEIKFGPSLRLLVKTQESIRENTLNNHSVLSVCRKAALKEDIEPFNILHGWIMENYHDVDGDGEKGIVEILKDAYANSKKRKFYNIMLQKADLNILEYKPIVKDRFVPNEFRQRILMENIPEEMKVALLQPTSDSVAFVNHSTNGDFDIPLRLQSKGTQKYIRILEALYDMITNSHVYYLDELGEDLHNDLLYYYLNVFIFNSEKSQLIITSQETTLLSQDLINENRGVVWFVEKNKETASSEYSRGDSFGLHKNLSLYNSYRIGRLGAKPELGSIFINLED
;
A
#
# COMPACT_ATOMS: atom_id res chain seq x y z
N MET A 1 -11.51 14.15 -3.31
CA MET A 1 -11.73 15.16 -2.25
C MET A 1 -13.12 14.95 -1.67
N ALA A 2 -13.28 15.07 -0.36
CA ALA A 2 -14.56 14.96 0.32
C ALA A 2 -15.34 16.29 0.20
N LYS A 3 -16.69 16.20 0.17
CA LYS A 3 -17.55 17.39 0.07
C LYS A 3 -17.97 17.93 1.44
N GLU A 4 -17.93 17.10 2.47
CA GLU A 4 -18.39 17.43 3.83
C GLU A 4 -17.28 17.18 4.84
N SER A 5 -17.09 18.14 5.76
CA SER A 5 -16.04 18.09 6.80
C SER A 5 -16.46 17.38 8.09
N SER A 6 -17.73 16.96 8.20
CA SER A 6 -18.30 16.47 9.47
C SER A 6 -18.32 14.95 9.63
N SER A 7 -17.81 14.19 8.65
CA SER A 7 -17.80 12.72 8.72
C SER A 7 -16.51 12.19 9.31
N GLU A 8 -16.60 11.14 10.13
CA GLU A 8 -15.44 10.39 10.66
C GLU A 8 -14.54 9.80 9.56
N LEU A 9 -15.09 9.60 8.37
CA LEU A 9 -14.35 9.16 7.17
C LEU A 9 -13.51 10.26 6.52
N VAL A 10 -13.60 11.50 7.00
CA VAL A 10 -12.97 12.66 6.39
C VAL A 10 -11.89 13.22 7.30
N THR A 11 -10.77 13.60 6.74
CA THR A 11 -9.69 14.29 7.46
C THR A 11 -9.28 15.55 6.72
N GLU A 12 -8.92 16.58 7.46
CA GLU A 12 -8.31 17.80 6.93
C GLU A 12 -6.80 17.60 6.84
N ILE A 13 -6.26 17.62 5.63
CA ILE A 13 -4.83 17.41 5.35
C ILE A 13 -4.07 18.71 5.12
N ALA A 14 -4.77 19.76 4.73
CA ALA A 14 -4.29 21.12 4.60
C ALA A 14 -5.47 22.05 4.82
N GLU A 15 -5.22 23.30 5.15
CA GLU A 15 -6.25 24.30 5.43
C GLU A 15 -7.37 24.35 4.36
N GLY A 16 -8.57 23.95 4.77
CA GLY A 16 -9.76 23.88 3.91
C GLY A 16 -9.71 22.75 2.86
N THR A 17 -8.80 21.79 3.00
CA THR A 17 -8.71 20.64 2.08
C THR A 17 -8.98 19.34 2.81
N PHE A 18 -10.05 18.67 2.40
CA PHE A 18 -10.54 17.47 3.03
C PHE A 18 -10.40 16.26 2.10
N LEU A 19 -9.85 15.17 2.62
CA LEU A 19 -9.77 13.87 1.95
C LEU A 19 -10.53 12.80 2.71
N TYR A 20 -10.98 11.78 1.98
CA TYR A 20 -11.45 10.56 2.61
C TYR A 20 -10.28 9.75 3.16
N LYS A 21 -10.42 9.23 4.39
CA LYS A 21 -9.49 8.29 5.00
C LYS A 21 -9.54 6.92 4.32
N LEU A 22 -10.69 6.54 3.78
CA LEU A 22 -10.95 5.23 3.20
C LEU A 22 -11.32 5.34 1.71
N GLY A 23 -10.75 4.46 0.90
CA GLY A 23 -11.16 4.20 -0.48
C GLY A 23 -11.42 2.71 -0.68
N ILE A 24 -12.56 2.33 -1.24
CA ILE A 24 -12.93 0.94 -1.46
C ILE A 24 -13.23 0.72 -2.95
N LEU A 25 -12.49 -0.20 -3.57
CA LEU A 25 -12.72 -0.60 -4.97
C LEU A 25 -13.54 -1.90 -5.01
N TYR A 26 -14.72 -1.82 -5.60
CA TYR A 26 -15.60 -2.96 -5.86
C TYR A 26 -15.62 -3.33 -7.33
N GLY A 27 -15.71 -4.62 -7.63
CA GLY A 27 -15.85 -5.11 -8.99
C GLY A 27 -15.78 -6.62 -9.06
N SER A 28 -16.20 -7.19 -10.18
CA SER A 28 -16.04 -8.62 -10.45
C SER A 28 -14.58 -9.04 -10.52
N ASN A 29 -14.33 -10.35 -10.49
CA ASN A 29 -12.98 -10.88 -10.73
C ASN A 29 -12.47 -10.42 -12.11
N ALA A 30 -11.19 -10.13 -12.21
CA ALA A 30 -10.53 -9.63 -13.42
C ALA A 30 -11.07 -8.27 -13.96
N SER A 31 -11.82 -7.49 -13.15
CA SER A 31 -12.27 -6.15 -13.57
C SER A 31 -11.14 -5.11 -13.56
N GLY A 32 -10.04 -5.36 -12.85
CA GLY A 32 -8.89 -4.45 -12.78
C GLY A 32 -8.70 -3.76 -11.42
N LYS A 33 -9.38 -4.19 -10.36
CA LYS A 33 -9.22 -3.62 -9.00
C LYS A 33 -7.76 -3.64 -8.53
N SER A 34 -7.12 -4.79 -8.54
CA SER A 34 -5.71 -4.97 -8.15
C SER A 34 -4.77 -4.18 -9.05
N ASN A 35 -5.08 -4.06 -10.36
CA ASN A 35 -4.27 -3.28 -11.29
C ASN A 35 -4.20 -1.80 -10.90
N MET A 36 -5.26 -1.21 -10.34
CA MET A 36 -5.23 0.17 -9.85
C MET A 36 -4.25 0.31 -8.67
N LEU A 37 -4.27 -0.63 -7.74
CA LEU A 37 -3.33 -0.60 -6.61
C LEU A 37 -1.89 -0.79 -7.10
N ILE A 38 -1.65 -1.72 -8.02
CA ILE A 38 -0.34 -1.92 -8.66
C ILE A 38 0.13 -0.64 -9.36
N ALA A 39 -0.74 0.04 -10.09
CA ALA A 39 -0.41 1.29 -10.77
C ALA A 39 -0.02 2.40 -9.78
N LEU A 40 -0.76 2.53 -8.68
CA LEU A 40 -0.42 3.47 -7.59
C LEU A 40 0.94 3.13 -6.96
N ASN A 41 1.22 1.85 -6.73
CA ASN A 41 2.51 1.41 -6.23
C ASN A 41 3.64 1.77 -7.20
N GLU A 42 3.47 1.43 -8.47
CA GLU A 42 4.53 1.68 -9.47
C GLU A 42 4.83 3.17 -9.67
N VAL A 43 3.82 4.05 -9.62
CA VAL A 43 4.07 5.49 -9.77
C VAL A 43 4.91 6.06 -8.62
N PHE A 44 4.69 5.62 -7.39
CA PHE A 44 5.51 6.04 -6.25
C PHE A 44 6.89 5.38 -6.25
N ARG A 45 6.98 4.11 -6.68
CA ARG A 45 8.28 3.44 -6.85
C ARG A 45 9.14 4.13 -7.91
N LEU A 46 8.57 4.54 -9.05
CA LEU A 46 9.26 5.34 -10.05
C LEU A 46 9.83 6.63 -9.46
N LEU A 47 9.04 7.32 -8.64
CA LEU A 47 9.47 8.59 -8.02
C LEU A 47 10.70 8.43 -7.12
N VAL A 48 10.83 7.32 -6.38
CA VAL A 48 11.82 7.22 -5.29
C VAL A 48 12.91 6.17 -5.49
N LEU A 49 12.71 5.19 -6.38
CA LEU A 49 13.69 4.11 -6.59
C LEU A 49 14.51 4.31 -7.86
N PRO A 50 15.80 4.69 -7.73
CA PRO A 50 16.67 4.85 -8.89
C PRO A 50 17.08 3.49 -9.47
N LYS A 51 17.42 3.46 -10.76
CA LYS A 51 18.10 2.32 -11.37
C LYS A 51 19.61 2.45 -11.20
N SER A 52 20.31 1.32 -11.09
CA SER A 52 21.77 1.30 -10.91
C SER A 52 22.52 1.57 -12.21
N ASP A 53 21.93 1.17 -13.35
CA ASP A 53 22.51 1.37 -14.67
C ASP A 53 21.44 1.58 -15.76
N ALA A 54 21.83 2.08 -16.91
CA ALA A 54 20.93 2.42 -18.01
C ALA A 54 20.33 1.21 -18.76
N THR A 55 20.83 -0.01 -18.50
CA THR A 55 20.34 -1.24 -19.15
C THR A 55 19.18 -1.88 -18.40
N GLN A 56 18.98 -1.50 -17.13
CA GLN A 56 17.87 -2.01 -16.32
C GLN A 56 16.53 -1.52 -16.87
N ARG A 57 15.59 -2.44 -16.99
CA ARG A 57 14.23 -2.11 -17.40
C ARG A 57 13.44 -1.48 -16.26
N ILE A 58 12.45 -0.69 -16.64
CA ILE A 58 11.44 -0.18 -15.72
C ILE A 58 10.51 -1.35 -15.38
N ASN A 59 10.57 -1.82 -14.14
CA ASN A 59 9.72 -2.89 -13.66
C ASN A 59 8.27 -2.38 -13.53
N GLY A 60 7.29 -3.29 -13.55
CA GLY A 60 5.88 -2.94 -13.42
C GLY A 60 5.24 -2.36 -14.68
N CYS A 61 6.04 -2.04 -15.72
CA CYS A 61 5.49 -1.67 -17.00
C CYS A 61 5.02 -2.91 -17.77
N ILE A 62 3.74 -3.25 -17.62
CA ILE A 62 3.08 -4.26 -18.43
C ILE A 62 2.08 -3.53 -19.32
N PRO A 63 2.47 -3.20 -20.58
CA PRO A 63 1.60 -2.46 -21.48
C PRO A 63 0.35 -3.27 -21.80
N PHE A 64 -0.75 -2.57 -22.03
CA PHE A 64 -1.98 -3.20 -22.48
C PHE A 64 -1.73 -3.95 -23.81
N MET A 65 -2.17 -5.21 -23.87
CA MET A 65 -1.78 -6.11 -24.97
C MET A 65 -2.21 -5.63 -26.36
N LEU A 66 -3.27 -4.83 -26.45
CA LEU A 66 -3.77 -4.27 -27.71
C LEU A 66 -3.07 -2.96 -28.10
N SER A 67 -2.30 -2.35 -27.21
CA SER A 67 -1.57 -1.10 -27.43
C SER A 67 -0.10 -1.19 -26.98
N LYS A 68 0.57 -2.27 -27.34
CA LYS A 68 1.97 -2.55 -26.92
C LYS A 68 3.00 -1.49 -27.34
N GLY A 69 2.69 -0.69 -28.33
CA GLY A 69 3.58 0.37 -28.82
C GLY A 69 3.39 1.70 -28.11
N ASP A 70 2.30 1.85 -27.37
CA ASP A 70 1.98 3.09 -26.68
C ASP A 70 2.69 3.17 -25.33
N PRO A 71 3.06 4.39 -24.87
CA PRO A 71 3.62 4.56 -23.56
C PRO A 71 2.55 4.28 -22.48
N THR A 72 3.02 3.89 -21.30
CA THR A 72 2.19 3.92 -20.09
C THR A 72 2.18 5.36 -19.56
N GLU A 73 1.01 5.94 -19.42
CA GLU A 73 0.82 7.29 -18.88
C GLU A 73 0.14 7.22 -17.53
N MET A 74 0.70 7.92 -16.55
CA MET A 74 0.16 7.97 -15.19
C MET A 74 0.12 9.41 -14.70
N HIS A 75 -0.96 9.74 -13.97
CA HIS A 75 -1.09 10.98 -13.22
C HIS A 75 -1.48 10.69 -11.79
N VAL A 76 -0.80 11.32 -10.83
CA VAL A 76 -1.18 11.25 -9.42
C VAL A 76 -1.09 12.62 -8.76
N SER A 77 -2.14 12.95 -7.99
CA SER A 77 -2.13 14.11 -7.09
C SER A 77 -2.09 13.62 -5.65
N PHE A 78 -1.16 14.14 -4.87
CA PHE A 78 -1.01 13.77 -3.46
C PHE A 78 -0.57 14.95 -2.61
N TYR A 79 -0.68 14.81 -1.29
CA TYR A 79 -0.23 15.80 -0.33
C TYR A 79 0.92 15.25 0.49
N ALA A 80 1.99 16.00 0.57
CA ALA A 80 3.13 15.73 1.44
C ALA A 80 3.39 16.96 2.33
N ASN A 81 3.42 16.77 3.64
CA ASN A 81 3.60 17.84 4.62
C ASN A 81 2.65 19.05 4.41
N GLY A 82 1.39 18.79 4.06
CA GLY A 82 0.38 19.83 3.81
C GLY A 82 0.50 20.54 2.46
N VAL A 83 1.48 20.22 1.64
CA VAL A 83 1.66 20.76 0.28
C VAL A 83 1.14 19.75 -0.74
N ARG A 84 0.33 20.22 -1.70
CA ARG A 84 -0.13 19.41 -2.82
C ARG A 84 0.99 19.26 -3.86
N TYR A 85 1.09 18.06 -4.41
CA TYR A 85 1.94 17.71 -5.55
C TYR A 85 1.08 17.07 -6.63
N ASP A 86 1.38 17.39 -7.89
CA ASP A 86 0.82 16.73 -9.08
C ASP A 86 1.99 16.16 -9.89
N TYR A 87 2.00 14.87 -10.11
CA TYR A 87 3.01 14.17 -10.88
C TYR A 87 2.41 13.52 -12.11
N ASP A 88 2.96 13.88 -13.26
CA ASP A 88 2.65 13.34 -14.58
C ASP A 88 3.85 12.56 -15.10
N VAL A 89 3.66 11.34 -15.61
CA VAL A 89 4.74 10.54 -16.18
C VAL A 89 4.24 9.72 -17.36
N ALA A 90 5.04 9.69 -18.43
CA ALA A 90 4.89 8.78 -19.58
C ALA A 90 6.17 7.95 -19.73
N PHE A 91 6.05 6.63 -19.78
CA PHE A 91 7.19 5.72 -19.85
C PHE A 91 6.89 4.44 -20.62
N ASN A 92 7.94 3.74 -21.02
CA ASN A 92 7.89 2.38 -21.53
C ASN A 92 8.78 1.45 -20.69
N ASP A 93 9.04 0.24 -21.12
CA ASP A 93 9.88 -0.72 -20.41
C ASP A 93 11.36 -0.31 -20.27
N LYS A 94 11.80 0.70 -21.04
CA LYS A 94 13.20 1.14 -21.09
C LYS A 94 13.41 2.56 -20.58
N TYR A 95 12.53 3.47 -20.94
CA TYR A 95 12.74 4.90 -20.78
C TYR A 95 11.54 5.59 -20.16
N ILE A 96 11.81 6.59 -19.33
CA ILE A 96 10.82 7.62 -19.01
C ILE A 96 10.87 8.63 -20.16
N LEU A 97 9.77 8.72 -20.91
CA LEU A 97 9.66 9.56 -22.11
C LEU A 97 9.42 11.03 -21.74
N SER A 98 8.58 11.24 -20.76
CA SER A 98 8.36 12.55 -20.16
C SER A 98 7.96 12.39 -18.70
N GLU A 99 8.34 13.33 -17.87
CA GLU A 99 7.82 13.48 -16.51
C GLU A 99 7.74 14.95 -16.11
N ALA A 100 6.74 15.29 -15.32
CA ALA A 100 6.61 16.61 -14.74
C ALA A 100 6.09 16.52 -13.31
N LEU A 101 6.77 17.16 -12.38
CA LEU A 101 6.34 17.31 -11.00
C LEU A 101 6.02 18.77 -10.74
N TYR A 102 4.79 19.03 -10.30
CA TYR A 102 4.32 20.34 -9.86
C TYR A 102 4.04 20.29 -8.37
N TYR A 103 4.11 21.46 -7.72
CA TYR A 103 3.75 21.60 -6.32
C TYR A 103 3.03 22.92 -6.08
N TYR A 104 2.34 23.05 -4.96
CA TYR A 104 1.46 24.18 -4.65
C TYR A 104 1.80 24.79 -3.29
N PRO A 105 2.97 25.44 -3.13
CA PRO A 105 3.43 25.93 -1.83
C PRO A 105 2.52 27.01 -1.22
N ASN A 106 1.85 27.80 -2.05
CA ASN A 106 0.93 28.88 -1.64
C ASN A 106 -0.40 28.78 -2.40
N LYS A 107 -0.93 27.55 -2.55
CA LYS A 107 -2.13 27.24 -3.34
C LYS A 107 -2.00 27.58 -4.85
N SER A 108 -0.82 28.01 -5.31
CA SER A 108 -0.51 28.33 -6.71
C SER A 108 0.38 27.27 -7.33
N LYS A 109 0.03 26.82 -8.54
CA LYS A 109 0.81 25.81 -9.27
C LYS A 109 2.19 26.35 -9.61
N SER A 110 3.21 25.65 -9.17
CA SER A 110 4.62 25.94 -9.46
C SER A 110 5.30 24.69 -10.00
N LEU A 111 6.17 24.85 -10.98
CA LEU A 111 6.98 23.75 -11.47
C LEU A 111 8.00 23.33 -10.39
N PHE A 112 8.09 22.04 -10.11
CA PHE A 112 9.17 21.45 -9.33
C PHE A 112 10.29 21.05 -10.30
N TYR A 113 10.01 20.14 -11.24
CA TYR A 113 10.85 19.86 -12.40
C TYR A 113 10.00 19.34 -13.56
N GLU A 114 10.55 19.45 -14.76
CA GLU A 114 10.05 18.87 -16.01
C GLU A 114 11.19 18.17 -16.73
N ARG A 115 10.92 17.01 -17.30
CA ARG A 115 11.90 16.23 -18.05
C ARG A 115 11.31 15.72 -19.34
N THR A 116 12.14 15.72 -20.40
CA THR A 116 11.81 15.18 -21.72
C THR A 116 12.93 14.27 -22.20
N PHE A 117 12.58 13.08 -22.67
CA PHE A 117 13.50 12.16 -23.34
C PHE A 117 13.87 12.70 -24.71
N VAL A 118 15.15 12.70 -25.04
CA VAL A 118 15.67 13.22 -26.29
C VAL A 118 16.10 12.11 -27.25
N GLY A 119 16.59 11.00 -26.72
CA GLY A 119 17.04 9.84 -27.50
C GLY A 119 17.88 8.87 -26.68
N ASP A 120 18.13 7.71 -27.28
CA ASP A 120 19.03 6.69 -26.74
C ASP A 120 20.44 7.29 -26.58
N ASN A 121 21.12 7.06 -25.51
CA ASN A 121 22.46 7.57 -25.23
C ASN A 121 22.61 9.11 -25.21
N VAL A 122 21.48 9.84 -25.19
CA VAL A 122 21.44 11.29 -24.99
C VAL A 122 20.83 11.55 -23.61
N GLN A 123 21.47 12.45 -22.87
CA GLN A 123 20.92 12.87 -21.57
C GLN A 123 19.59 13.57 -21.78
N ALA A 124 18.59 13.22 -20.94
CA ALA A 124 17.29 13.86 -20.99
C ALA A 124 17.40 15.36 -20.68
N GLU A 125 16.55 16.17 -21.32
CA GLU A 125 16.42 17.58 -20.97
C GLU A 125 15.65 17.72 -19.65
N ILE A 126 16.26 18.38 -18.66
CA ILE A 126 15.63 18.60 -17.35
C ILE A 126 15.60 20.10 -17.06
N LYS A 127 14.39 20.62 -16.82
CA LYS A 127 14.14 21.99 -16.39
C LYS A 127 13.69 21.98 -14.93
N PHE A 128 14.22 22.87 -14.11
CA PHE A 128 13.86 23.04 -12.72
C PHE A 128 13.02 24.30 -12.52
N GLY A 129 12.07 24.22 -11.62
CA GLY A 129 11.26 25.38 -11.27
C GLY A 129 12.08 26.48 -10.60
N PRO A 130 11.89 27.74 -10.98
CA PRO A 130 12.69 28.85 -10.43
C PRO A 130 12.50 29.05 -8.94
N SER A 131 11.35 28.66 -8.39
CA SER A 131 11.05 28.75 -6.95
C SER A 131 11.89 27.82 -6.07
N LEU A 132 12.49 26.77 -6.64
CA LEU A 132 13.40 25.86 -5.91
C LEU A 132 14.76 26.51 -5.60
N ARG A 133 15.15 27.56 -6.31
CA ARG A 133 16.42 28.31 -6.12
C ARG A 133 17.66 27.40 -6.11
N LEU A 134 17.64 26.32 -6.92
CA LEU A 134 18.78 25.41 -7.03
C LEU A 134 19.99 26.10 -7.66
N LEU A 135 21.17 25.90 -7.08
CA LEU A 135 22.41 26.36 -7.67
C LEU A 135 22.66 25.66 -9.03
N VAL A 136 23.30 26.34 -9.98
CA VAL A 136 23.60 25.80 -11.31
C VAL A 136 24.35 24.46 -11.20
N LYS A 137 25.36 24.40 -10.34
CA LYS A 137 26.16 23.19 -10.09
C LYS A 137 25.30 22.01 -9.59
N THR A 138 24.32 22.30 -8.70
CA THR A 138 23.39 21.29 -8.21
C THR A 138 22.48 20.79 -9.32
N GLN A 139 21.96 21.68 -10.18
CA GLN A 139 21.18 21.31 -11.34
C GLN A 139 21.96 20.42 -12.31
N GLU A 140 23.24 20.75 -12.57
CA GLU A 140 24.13 19.96 -13.42
C GLU A 140 24.37 18.57 -12.81
N SER A 141 24.65 18.50 -11.51
CA SER A 141 24.84 17.25 -10.80
C SER A 141 23.59 16.35 -10.84
N ILE A 142 22.38 16.91 -10.67
CA ILE A 142 21.14 16.16 -10.81
C ILE A 142 21.00 15.62 -12.24
N ARG A 143 21.25 16.46 -13.27
CA ARG A 143 21.18 16.05 -14.68
C ARG A 143 22.13 14.89 -14.95
N GLU A 144 23.39 14.99 -14.56
CA GLU A 144 24.43 13.97 -14.79
C GLU A 144 24.12 12.63 -14.14
N ASN A 145 23.44 12.64 -12.98
CA ASN A 145 23.09 11.44 -12.25
C ASN A 145 21.71 10.85 -12.64
N THR A 146 20.91 11.56 -13.44
CA THR A 146 19.60 11.08 -13.89
C THR A 146 19.73 10.27 -15.18
N LEU A 147 19.59 8.95 -15.09
CA LEU A 147 19.52 8.06 -16.26
C LEU A 147 18.13 8.14 -16.92
N ASN A 148 18.04 7.65 -18.16
CA ASN A 148 16.77 7.69 -18.89
C ASN A 148 15.70 6.72 -18.37
N ASN A 149 16.02 5.83 -17.44
CA ASN A 149 15.16 4.77 -16.92
C ASN A 149 14.74 4.94 -15.46
N HIS A 150 14.94 6.11 -14.86
CA HIS A 150 14.42 6.43 -13.53
C HIS A 150 14.07 7.91 -13.38
N SER A 151 13.21 8.24 -12.42
CA SER A 151 12.73 9.60 -12.15
C SER A 151 13.85 10.55 -11.67
N VAL A 152 13.69 11.84 -11.95
CA VAL A 152 14.58 12.90 -11.46
C VAL A 152 14.60 12.92 -9.93
N LEU A 153 13.46 12.75 -9.26
CA LEU A 153 13.38 12.75 -7.79
C LEU A 153 14.19 11.59 -7.18
N SER A 154 14.22 10.44 -7.84
CA SER A 154 14.91 9.24 -7.34
C SER A 154 16.42 9.41 -7.20
N VAL A 155 17.00 10.42 -7.87
CA VAL A 155 18.45 10.76 -7.78
C VAL A 155 18.87 11.08 -6.36
N CYS A 156 17.98 11.60 -5.51
CA CYS A 156 18.26 11.87 -4.10
C CYS A 156 18.85 10.66 -3.35
N ARG A 157 18.54 9.45 -3.80
CA ARG A 157 19.05 8.22 -3.20
C ARG A 157 20.41 7.78 -3.75
N LYS A 158 20.78 8.21 -4.97
CA LYS A 158 22.05 7.82 -5.62
C LYS A 158 23.23 8.65 -5.17
N ALA A 159 22.98 9.89 -4.90
CA ALA A 159 24.07 10.82 -4.86
C ALA A 159 24.52 11.07 -3.43
N ALA A 160 25.82 10.95 -3.23
CA ALA A 160 26.52 11.84 -2.34
C ALA A 160 26.42 13.29 -2.86
N LEU A 161 25.21 13.76 -3.21
CA LEU A 161 24.92 15.15 -3.51
C LEU A 161 25.08 15.91 -2.20
N LYS A 162 26.32 16.39 -1.97
CA LYS A 162 26.75 17.07 -0.73
C LYS A 162 26.14 18.47 -0.57
N GLU A 163 25.28 18.91 -1.47
CA GLU A 163 24.76 20.28 -1.51
C GLU A 163 23.23 20.27 -1.40
N ASP A 164 22.70 21.40 -0.89
CA ASP A 164 21.30 21.65 -0.56
C ASP A 164 20.31 21.35 -1.71
N ILE A 165 19.87 20.11 -1.76
CA ILE A 165 18.67 19.71 -2.49
C ILE A 165 17.51 19.48 -1.50
N GLU A 166 17.47 20.28 -0.45
CA GLU A 166 16.52 20.12 0.65
C GLU A 166 15.08 19.87 0.19
N PRO A 167 14.50 20.61 -0.80
CA PRO A 167 13.15 20.34 -1.26
C PRO A 167 12.95 18.93 -1.84
N PHE A 168 13.97 18.41 -2.53
CA PHE A 168 13.95 17.04 -3.07
C PHE A 168 14.06 16.01 -1.96
N ASN A 169 14.96 16.21 -1.01
CA ASN A 169 15.18 15.31 0.12
C ASN A 169 13.94 15.21 1.01
N ILE A 170 13.27 16.34 1.28
CA ILE A 170 12.03 16.38 2.07
C ILE A 170 10.93 15.57 1.38
N LEU A 171 10.70 15.78 0.09
CA LEU A 171 9.66 15.07 -0.65
C LEU A 171 9.97 13.59 -0.80
N HIS A 172 11.21 13.26 -1.18
CA HIS A 172 11.65 11.87 -1.31
C HIS A 172 11.55 11.13 0.03
N GLY A 173 12.04 11.73 1.11
CA GLY A 173 11.94 11.18 2.46
C GLY A 173 10.49 10.95 2.87
N TRP A 174 9.61 11.93 2.63
CA TRP A 174 8.20 11.80 2.95
C TRP A 174 7.56 10.61 2.20
N ILE A 175 7.82 10.46 0.90
CA ILE A 175 7.27 9.33 0.13
C ILE A 175 7.79 8.00 0.69
N MET A 176 9.09 7.90 0.99
CA MET A 176 9.70 6.68 1.53
C MET A 176 9.18 6.29 2.91
N GLU A 177 8.80 7.26 3.73
CA GLU A 177 8.31 7.05 5.10
C GLU A 177 6.80 6.76 5.14
N ASN A 178 6.04 7.37 4.23
CA ASN A 178 4.58 7.39 4.34
C ASN A 178 3.87 6.48 3.33
N TYR A 179 4.57 6.00 2.32
CA TYR A 179 4.02 5.14 1.30
C TYR A 179 4.37 3.67 1.57
N HIS A 180 3.36 2.83 1.67
CA HIS A 180 3.51 1.39 1.93
C HIS A 180 2.86 0.56 0.84
N ASP A 181 3.61 -0.44 0.38
CA ASP A 181 3.25 -1.32 -0.73
C ASP A 181 2.01 -2.17 -0.46
N VAL A 182 1.32 -2.50 -1.54
CA VAL A 182 0.12 -3.37 -1.60
C VAL A 182 0.36 -4.75 -1.01
N ASP A 183 1.55 -5.29 -1.28
CA ASP A 183 1.93 -6.61 -0.80
C ASP A 183 2.37 -6.58 0.66
N GLY A 184 1.85 -5.70 1.47
CA GLY A 184 2.08 -5.49 2.91
C GLY A 184 2.60 -6.71 3.69
N ASP A 185 2.76 -7.76 2.95
CA ASP A 185 3.52 -8.97 3.19
C ASP A 185 5.03 -8.74 3.15
N GLY A 186 5.47 -7.47 3.23
CA GLY A 186 6.89 -7.23 3.25
C GLY A 186 7.55 -8.45 3.86
N GLU A 187 8.54 -9.01 3.29
CA GLU A 187 9.25 -10.28 3.56
C GLU A 187 9.23 -10.82 5.02
N LYS A 188 8.61 -10.07 5.95
CA LYS A 188 8.44 -10.46 7.36
C LYS A 188 7.31 -11.48 7.51
N GLY A 189 7.69 -12.69 7.85
CA GLY A 189 6.72 -13.71 8.29
C GLY A 189 5.94 -13.28 9.54
N ILE A 190 4.71 -13.78 9.72
CA ILE A 190 3.87 -13.48 10.90
C ILE A 190 4.62 -13.65 12.23
N VAL A 191 5.54 -14.62 12.31
CA VAL A 191 6.36 -14.85 13.50
C VAL A 191 7.23 -13.64 13.81
N GLU A 192 7.85 -13.04 12.79
CA GLU A 192 8.70 -11.87 12.94
C GLU A 192 7.90 -10.65 13.36
N ILE A 193 6.76 -10.41 12.69
CA ILE A 193 5.80 -9.35 13.06
C ILE A 193 5.41 -9.46 14.54
N LEU A 194 5.04 -10.65 15.00
CA LEU A 194 4.61 -10.87 16.38
C LEU A 194 5.77 -10.75 17.38
N LYS A 195 6.98 -11.13 17.02
CA LYS A 195 8.17 -10.93 17.86
C LYS A 195 8.50 -9.44 18.02
N ASP A 196 8.50 -8.70 16.92
CA ASP A 196 8.72 -7.25 16.95
C ASP A 196 7.65 -6.55 17.78
N ALA A 197 6.39 -6.95 17.61
CA ALA A 197 5.29 -6.42 18.40
C ALA A 197 5.41 -6.80 19.88
N TYR A 198 5.89 -8.00 20.20
CA TYR A 198 6.09 -8.44 21.59
C TYR A 198 7.21 -7.66 22.30
N ALA A 199 8.27 -7.31 21.58
CA ALA A 199 9.36 -6.51 22.11
C ALA A 199 8.96 -5.06 22.45
N ASN A 200 7.96 -4.51 21.76
CA ASN A 200 7.45 -3.17 22.01
C ASN A 200 6.18 -3.23 22.91
N SER A 201 6.25 -2.68 24.11
CA SER A 201 5.15 -2.76 25.10
C SER A 201 3.82 -2.16 24.61
N LYS A 202 3.85 -1.04 23.87
CA LYS A 202 2.64 -0.40 23.32
C LYS A 202 2.03 -1.25 22.22
N LYS A 203 2.86 -1.72 21.30
CA LYS A 203 2.44 -2.56 20.17
C LYS A 203 1.90 -3.91 20.66
N ARG A 204 2.58 -4.55 21.63
CA ARG A 204 2.10 -5.78 22.27
C ARG A 204 0.72 -5.59 22.92
N LYS A 205 0.53 -4.49 23.65
CA LYS A 205 -0.78 -4.16 24.25
C LYS A 205 -1.86 -4.01 23.18
N PHE A 206 -1.55 -3.31 22.08
CA PHE A 206 -2.48 -3.14 20.96
C PHE A 206 -2.89 -4.50 20.38
N TYR A 207 -1.91 -5.36 20.04
CA TYR A 207 -2.19 -6.70 19.49
C TYR A 207 -3.07 -7.53 20.44
N ASN A 208 -2.74 -7.58 21.73
CA ASN A 208 -3.56 -8.31 22.70
C ASN A 208 -5.00 -7.78 22.76
N ILE A 209 -5.19 -6.45 22.78
CA ILE A 209 -6.52 -5.84 22.74
C ILE A 209 -7.29 -6.24 21.48
N MET A 210 -6.63 -6.16 20.32
CA MET A 210 -7.28 -6.48 19.05
C MET A 210 -7.64 -7.96 18.92
N LEU A 211 -6.77 -8.86 19.38
CA LEU A 211 -7.04 -10.31 19.41
C LEU A 211 -8.18 -10.67 20.36
N GLN A 212 -8.22 -10.06 21.55
CA GLN A 212 -9.31 -10.27 22.52
C GLN A 212 -10.67 -9.79 21.98
N LYS A 213 -10.67 -8.62 21.29
CA LYS A 213 -11.90 -8.01 20.76
C LYS A 213 -12.37 -8.65 19.45
N ALA A 214 -11.54 -9.46 18.80
CA ALA A 214 -11.87 -10.12 17.53
C ALA A 214 -12.70 -11.42 17.71
N ASP A 215 -13.14 -11.71 18.92
CA ASP A 215 -13.88 -12.96 19.26
C ASP A 215 -13.14 -14.25 18.86
N LEU A 216 -11.82 -14.21 18.92
CA LEU A 216 -10.96 -15.36 18.58
C LEU A 216 -10.66 -16.24 19.80
N ASN A 217 -11.28 -15.95 20.95
CA ASN A 217 -11.02 -16.60 22.24
C ASN A 217 -9.54 -16.60 22.67
N ILE A 218 -8.77 -15.60 22.19
CA ILE A 218 -7.35 -15.42 22.46
C ILE A 218 -7.20 -14.37 23.56
N LEU A 219 -6.53 -14.70 24.67
CA LEU A 219 -6.20 -13.76 25.73
C LEU A 219 -4.96 -12.94 25.44
N GLU A 220 -3.91 -13.60 24.98
CA GLU A 220 -2.64 -12.99 24.62
C GLU A 220 -1.84 -13.91 23.70
N TYR A 221 -0.76 -13.38 23.16
CA TYR A 221 0.25 -14.18 22.45
C TYR A 221 1.60 -14.06 23.14
N LYS A 222 2.39 -15.11 23.01
CA LYS A 222 3.75 -15.17 23.58
C LYS A 222 4.74 -15.89 22.65
N PRO A 223 5.99 -15.44 22.55
CA PRO A 223 7.03 -16.18 21.87
C PRO A 223 7.28 -17.53 22.58
N ILE A 224 7.41 -18.60 21.82
CA ILE A 224 7.83 -19.90 22.36
C ILE A 224 9.35 -19.98 22.19
N VAL A 225 10.07 -20.00 23.29
CA VAL A 225 11.50 -20.33 23.29
C VAL A 225 11.61 -21.85 23.20
N LYS A 226 11.98 -22.37 22.04
CA LYS A 226 12.39 -23.76 21.92
C LYS A 226 13.87 -23.83 22.25
N ASP A 227 14.22 -24.63 23.23
CA ASP A 227 15.60 -25.05 23.36
C ASP A 227 15.99 -25.77 22.06
N ARG A 228 16.78 -25.12 21.24
CA ARG A 228 17.42 -25.78 20.10
C ARG A 228 18.34 -26.83 20.68
N PHE A 229 17.95 -28.09 20.61
CA PHE A 229 18.90 -29.19 20.84
C PHE A 229 19.89 -29.12 19.66
N VAL A 230 21.00 -28.43 19.91
CA VAL A 230 22.14 -28.44 19.00
C VAL A 230 22.94 -29.69 19.37
N PRO A 231 22.98 -30.74 18.52
CA PRO A 231 23.76 -31.93 18.78
C PRO A 231 25.20 -31.54 19.14
N ASN A 232 25.78 -32.22 20.13
CA ASN A 232 27.11 -31.88 20.62
C ASN A 232 28.18 -31.86 19.51
N GLU A 233 28.07 -32.74 18.52
CA GLU A 233 28.93 -32.73 17.33
C GLU A 233 28.81 -31.48 16.49
N PHE A 234 27.57 -30.96 16.28
CA PHE A 234 27.33 -29.73 15.55
C PHE A 234 27.79 -28.51 16.35
N ARG A 235 27.56 -28.52 17.67
CA ARG A 235 28.06 -27.48 18.57
C ARG A 235 29.58 -27.38 18.53
N GLN A 236 30.29 -28.51 18.62
CA GLN A 236 31.76 -28.54 18.53
C GLN A 236 32.24 -28.06 17.15
N ARG A 237 31.54 -28.40 16.07
CA ARG A 237 31.85 -27.93 14.71
C ARG A 237 31.76 -26.43 14.59
N ILE A 238 30.67 -25.81 15.07
CA ILE A 238 30.49 -24.33 15.07
C ILE A 238 31.59 -23.67 15.89
N LEU A 239 31.95 -24.22 17.05
CA LEU A 239 33.00 -23.66 17.90
C LEU A 239 34.39 -23.74 17.27
N MET A 240 34.65 -24.74 16.43
CA MET A 240 35.91 -24.92 15.70
C MET A 240 35.97 -24.16 14.36
N GLU A 241 34.83 -23.70 13.84
CA GLU A 241 34.78 -22.91 12.60
C GLU A 241 35.42 -21.54 12.82
N ASN A 242 36.15 -21.06 11.81
CA ASN A 242 36.79 -19.75 11.83
C ASN A 242 35.81 -18.63 11.39
N ILE A 243 34.74 -18.45 12.17
CA ILE A 243 33.71 -17.42 11.98
C ILE A 243 33.73 -16.47 13.18
N PRO A 244 33.25 -15.21 13.03
CA PRO A 244 33.16 -14.25 14.12
C PRO A 244 32.41 -14.81 15.34
N GLU A 245 32.87 -14.49 16.55
CA GLU A 245 32.27 -14.98 17.80
C GLU A 245 30.77 -14.59 17.90
N GLU A 246 30.40 -13.41 17.42
CA GLU A 246 29.00 -12.97 17.35
C GLU A 246 28.14 -13.94 16.53
N MET A 247 28.70 -14.47 15.44
CA MET A 247 28.02 -15.42 14.57
C MET A 247 27.90 -16.79 15.21
N LYS A 248 28.93 -17.22 15.95
CA LYS A 248 28.89 -18.47 16.76
C LYS A 248 27.81 -18.38 17.82
N VAL A 249 27.77 -17.27 18.56
CA VAL A 249 26.73 -17.00 19.56
C VAL A 249 25.34 -17.04 18.94
N ALA A 250 25.13 -16.37 17.81
CA ALA A 250 23.84 -16.36 17.10
C ALA A 250 23.41 -17.77 16.64
N LEU A 251 24.35 -18.61 16.16
CA LEU A 251 24.07 -19.97 15.72
C LEU A 251 23.78 -20.94 16.88
N LEU A 252 24.31 -20.65 18.08
CA LEU A 252 24.18 -21.48 19.28
C LEU A 252 23.10 -20.99 20.25
N GLN A 253 22.60 -19.76 20.05
CA GLN A 253 21.50 -19.22 20.88
C GLN A 253 20.18 -19.95 20.61
N PRO A 254 19.37 -20.19 21.67
CA PRO A 254 18.00 -20.64 21.50
C PRO A 254 17.24 -19.59 20.69
N THR A 255 16.78 -19.94 19.50
CA THR A 255 15.93 -19.04 18.72
C THR A 255 14.48 -19.32 19.03
N SER A 256 13.71 -18.26 19.29
CA SER A 256 12.27 -18.37 19.36
C SER A 256 11.73 -18.61 17.95
N ASP A 257 11.56 -19.87 17.57
CA ASP A 257 11.14 -20.25 16.21
C ASP A 257 9.62 -20.22 16.01
N SER A 258 8.85 -19.94 17.06
CA SER A 258 7.39 -19.91 16.97
C SER A 258 6.74 -18.99 18.00
N VAL A 259 5.46 -18.73 17.79
CA VAL A 259 4.59 -17.97 18.69
C VAL A 259 3.42 -18.87 19.05
N ALA A 260 2.96 -18.80 20.30
CA ALA A 260 1.72 -19.41 20.78
C ALA A 260 0.72 -18.34 21.19
N PHE A 261 -0.54 -18.69 21.09
CA PHE A 261 -1.68 -17.90 21.54
C PHE A 261 -2.30 -18.60 22.73
N VAL A 262 -2.46 -17.86 23.83
CA VAL A 262 -3.13 -18.35 25.03
C VAL A 262 -4.63 -18.21 24.81
N ASN A 263 -5.30 -19.34 24.77
CA ASN A 263 -6.76 -19.42 24.59
C ASN A 263 -7.43 -19.73 25.92
N HIS A 264 -8.60 -19.13 26.14
CA HIS A 264 -9.37 -19.34 27.35
C HIS A 264 -10.39 -20.48 27.19
N SER A 265 -10.58 -21.27 28.25
CA SER A 265 -11.70 -22.19 28.36
C SER A 265 -12.19 -22.28 29.80
N THR A 266 -13.38 -22.80 30.01
CA THR A 266 -13.94 -23.04 31.34
C THR A 266 -13.12 -24.03 32.19
N ASN A 267 -12.28 -24.86 31.52
CA ASN A 267 -11.42 -25.86 32.14
C ASN A 267 -9.97 -25.37 32.37
N GLY A 268 -9.69 -24.12 32.03
CA GLY A 268 -8.38 -23.49 32.14
C GLY A 268 -7.85 -22.98 30.81
N ASP A 269 -6.76 -22.24 30.85
CA ASP A 269 -6.13 -21.66 29.69
C ASP A 269 -5.17 -22.66 29.05
N PHE A 270 -5.03 -22.61 27.73
CA PHE A 270 -4.16 -23.48 26.97
C PHE A 270 -3.53 -22.76 25.77
N ASP A 271 -2.36 -23.24 25.33
CA ASP A 271 -1.59 -22.65 24.28
C ASP A 271 -1.88 -23.30 22.92
N ILE A 272 -2.19 -22.49 21.90
CA ILE A 272 -2.27 -22.94 20.51
C ILE A 272 -1.13 -22.30 19.70
N PRO A 273 -0.22 -23.09 19.12
CA PRO A 273 0.83 -22.56 18.25
C PRO A 273 0.25 -21.87 17.00
N LEU A 274 0.96 -20.84 16.51
CA LEU A 274 0.56 -20.08 15.30
C LEU A 274 0.22 -20.98 14.11
N ARG A 275 0.97 -22.05 13.88
CA ARG A 275 0.73 -22.99 12.75
C ARG A 275 -0.61 -23.72 12.80
N LEU A 276 -1.24 -23.77 13.97
CA LEU A 276 -2.56 -24.38 14.18
C LEU A 276 -3.70 -23.34 14.19
N GLN A 277 -3.38 -22.06 14.08
CA GLN A 277 -4.40 -21.02 13.93
C GLN A 277 -5.04 -21.06 12.54
N SER A 278 -6.30 -20.66 12.46
CA SER A 278 -7.02 -20.56 11.19
C SER A 278 -6.34 -19.57 10.23
N LYS A 279 -6.57 -19.73 8.92
CA LYS A 279 -6.09 -18.76 7.91
C LYS A 279 -6.60 -17.36 8.20
N GLY A 280 -7.88 -17.22 8.56
CA GLY A 280 -8.46 -15.92 8.92
C GLY A 280 -7.77 -15.27 10.13
N THR A 281 -7.47 -16.05 11.18
CA THR A 281 -6.70 -15.56 12.32
C THR A 281 -5.30 -15.09 11.90
N GLN A 282 -4.63 -15.86 11.06
CA GLN A 282 -3.29 -15.50 10.56
C GLN A 282 -3.35 -14.24 9.69
N LYS A 283 -4.34 -14.11 8.80
CA LYS A 283 -4.54 -12.90 7.99
C LYS A 283 -4.85 -11.70 8.89
N TYR A 284 -5.75 -11.86 9.86
CA TYR A 284 -6.07 -10.79 10.79
C TYR A 284 -4.82 -10.25 11.51
N ILE A 285 -3.96 -11.14 11.99
CA ILE A 285 -2.70 -10.77 12.64
C ILE A 285 -1.80 -9.95 11.71
N ARG A 286 -1.70 -10.32 10.44
CA ARG A 286 -0.89 -9.59 9.45
C ARG A 286 -1.38 -8.16 9.26
N ILE A 287 -2.68 -7.99 9.07
CA ILE A 287 -3.25 -6.66 8.82
C ILE A 287 -3.24 -5.76 10.07
N LEU A 288 -3.07 -6.31 11.27
CA LEU A 288 -2.89 -5.52 12.49
C LEU A 288 -1.60 -4.69 12.47
N GLU A 289 -0.58 -5.10 11.72
CA GLU A 289 0.65 -4.33 11.53
C GLU A 289 0.34 -2.98 10.88
N ALA A 290 -0.34 -3.02 9.73
CA ALA A 290 -0.77 -1.83 9.02
C ALA A 290 -1.73 -0.98 9.87
N LEU A 291 -2.66 -1.62 10.59
CA LEU A 291 -3.60 -0.91 11.45
C LEU A 291 -2.90 -0.16 12.59
N TYR A 292 -1.94 -0.81 13.26
CA TYR A 292 -1.16 -0.17 14.33
C TYR A 292 -0.41 1.04 13.81
N ASP A 293 0.22 0.87 12.65
CA ASP A 293 0.99 1.94 12.02
C ASP A 293 0.09 3.12 11.60
N MET A 294 -1.04 2.86 10.95
CA MET A 294 -2.01 3.89 10.56
C MET A 294 -2.65 4.64 11.74
N ILE A 295 -2.74 4.02 12.91
CA ILE A 295 -3.27 4.68 14.13
C ILE A 295 -2.20 5.52 14.82
N THR A 296 -0.93 5.11 14.75
CA THR A 296 0.17 5.79 15.43
C THR A 296 0.90 6.81 14.58
N ASN A 297 0.80 6.68 13.27
CA ASN A 297 1.45 7.52 12.27
C ASN A 297 0.43 8.04 11.24
N SER A 298 0.89 8.83 10.27
CA SER A 298 0.03 9.40 9.21
C SER A 298 0.43 8.83 7.86
N HIS A 299 0.21 7.54 7.66
CA HIS A 299 0.68 6.78 6.51
C HIS A 299 -0.44 6.40 5.54
N VAL A 300 -0.06 6.07 4.31
CA VAL A 300 -0.96 5.61 3.24
C VAL A 300 -0.71 4.13 2.98
N TYR A 301 -1.78 3.33 3.06
CA TYR A 301 -1.73 1.90 2.82
C TYR A 301 -2.64 1.47 1.68
N TYR A 302 -2.18 0.51 0.91
CA TYR A 302 -2.94 -0.17 -0.13
C TYR A 302 -3.02 -1.65 0.23
N LEU A 303 -4.24 -2.19 0.40
CA LEU A 303 -4.45 -3.59 0.77
C LEU A 303 -5.39 -4.24 -0.23
N ASP A 304 -4.87 -5.24 -0.95
CA ASP A 304 -5.67 -6.01 -1.89
C ASP A 304 -6.47 -7.09 -1.15
N GLU A 305 -7.71 -7.31 -1.58
CA GLU A 305 -8.63 -8.32 -1.06
C GLU A 305 -8.68 -8.39 0.48
N LEU A 306 -8.83 -7.22 1.13
CA LEU A 306 -8.76 -7.12 2.59
C LEU A 306 -9.77 -8.06 3.30
N GLY A 307 -10.93 -8.31 2.71
CA GLY A 307 -11.98 -9.17 3.27
C GLY A 307 -11.77 -10.68 3.07
N GLU A 308 -10.78 -11.10 2.26
CA GLU A 308 -10.55 -12.51 2.00
C GLU A 308 -10.17 -13.25 3.30
N ASP A 309 -10.72 -14.44 3.51
CA ASP A 309 -10.53 -15.27 4.70
C ASP A 309 -10.99 -14.63 6.05
N LEU A 310 -11.57 -13.43 6.05
CA LEU A 310 -12.10 -12.79 7.25
C LEU A 310 -13.63 -12.89 7.31
N HIS A 311 -14.18 -13.06 8.51
CA HIS A 311 -15.60 -12.86 8.72
C HIS A 311 -15.97 -11.38 8.48
N ASN A 312 -17.12 -11.13 7.86
CA ASN A 312 -17.56 -9.77 7.48
C ASN A 312 -17.62 -8.81 8.66
N ASP A 313 -18.08 -9.27 9.82
CA ASP A 313 -18.14 -8.45 11.03
C ASP A 313 -16.74 -8.08 11.53
N LEU A 314 -15.76 -8.99 11.37
CA LEU A 314 -14.38 -8.72 11.75
C LEU A 314 -13.72 -7.71 10.78
N LEU A 315 -14.00 -7.82 9.49
CA LEU A 315 -13.58 -6.82 8.50
C LEU A 315 -14.17 -5.44 8.83
N TYR A 316 -15.48 -5.39 9.11
CA TYR A 316 -16.15 -4.15 9.48
C TYR A 316 -15.61 -3.57 10.78
N TYR A 317 -15.36 -4.41 11.77
CA TYR A 317 -14.72 -4.00 13.02
C TYR A 317 -13.33 -3.41 12.79
N TYR A 318 -12.51 -4.06 11.97
CA TYR A 318 -11.17 -3.56 11.59
C TYR A 318 -11.25 -2.16 10.95
N LEU A 319 -12.15 -1.97 9.98
CA LEU A 319 -12.34 -0.68 9.31
C LEU A 319 -12.83 0.40 10.28
N ASN A 320 -13.75 0.08 11.19
CA ASN A 320 -14.19 1.03 12.22
C ASN A 320 -13.04 1.42 13.16
N VAL A 321 -12.24 0.45 13.62
CA VAL A 321 -11.07 0.76 14.45
C VAL A 321 -10.12 1.72 13.70
N PHE A 322 -9.87 1.48 12.42
CA PHE A 322 -9.11 2.41 11.58
C PHE A 322 -9.74 3.81 11.53
N ILE A 323 -11.02 3.89 11.14
CA ILE A 323 -11.71 5.18 10.89
C ILE A 323 -11.76 6.04 12.15
N PHE A 324 -12.08 5.43 13.30
CA PHE A 324 -12.28 6.17 14.55
C PHE A 324 -11.00 6.43 15.36
N ASN A 325 -9.87 5.76 15.03
CA ASN A 325 -8.64 5.92 15.79
C ASN A 325 -7.48 6.49 14.97
N SER A 326 -7.56 6.55 13.64
CA SER A 326 -6.56 7.22 12.82
C SER A 326 -6.89 8.70 12.60
N GLU A 327 -5.87 9.55 12.54
CA GLU A 327 -6.06 10.98 12.28
C GLU A 327 -5.94 11.33 10.79
N LYS A 328 -4.78 11.10 10.19
CA LYS A 328 -4.45 11.54 8.82
C LYS A 328 -4.02 10.42 7.88
N SER A 329 -4.13 9.17 8.32
CA SER A 329 -3.82 8.03 7.47
C SER A 329 -4.88 7.82 6.39
N GLN A 330 -4.46 7.21 5.29
CA GLN A 330 -5.36 6.82 4.22
C GLN A 330 -5.21 5.34 3.91
N LEU A 331 -6.34 4.64 3.83
CA LEU A 331 -6.41 3.23 3.49
C LEU A 331 -7.20 3.05 2.19
N ILE A 332 -6.57 2.46 1.17
CA ILE A 332 -7.23 2.11 -0.09
C ILE A 332 -7.26 0.58 -0.18
N ILE A 333 -8.45 0.02 -0.33
CA ILE A 333 -8.64 -1.42 -0.37
C ILE A 333 -9.38 -1.87 -1.62
N THR A 334 -9.16 -3.09 -2.03
CA THR A 334 -10.09 -3.81 -2.88
C THR A 334 -10.93 -4.76 -2.04
N SER A 335 -12.18 -4.94 -2.39
CA SER A 335 -13.07 -5.88 -1.73
C SER A 335 -14.08 -6.47 -2.69
N GLN A 336 -14.47 -7.70 -2.42
CA GLN A 336 -15.63 -8.36 -3.04
C GLN A 336 -16.79 -8.46 -2.06
N GLU A 337 -16.57 -8.05 -0.81
CA GLU A 337 -17.54 -8.17 0.26
C GLU A 337 -18.61 -7.07 0.18
N THR A 338 -19.78 -7.45 -0.28
CA THR A 338 -20.87 -6.52 -0.58
C THR A 338 -21.61 -6.00 0.66
N THR A 339 -21.46 -6.67 1.81
CA THR A 339 -22.11 -6.23 3.07
C THR A 339 -21.56 -4.89 3.56
N LEU A 340 -20.33 -4.52 3.20
CA LEU A 340 -19.79 -3.19 3.49
C LEU A 340 -20.64 -2.08 2.86
N LEU A 341 -21.25 -2.33 1.69
CA LEU A 341 -22.12 -1.36 1.02
C LEU A 341 -23.44 -1.10 1.76
N SER A 342 -23.79 -1.94 2.74
CA SER A 342 -24.98 -1.75 3.57
C SER A 342 -24.75 -0.88 4.80
N GLN A 343 -23.48 -0.58 5.12
CA GLN A 343 -23.13 0.20 6.32
C GLN A 343 -23.53 1.67 6.16
N ASP A 344 -24.15 2.24 7.17
CA ASP A 344 -24.65 3.62 7.13
C ASP A 344 -23.56 4.62 6.84
N LEU A 345 -22.40 4.48 7.49
CA LEU A 345 -21.25 5.36 7.30
C LEU A 345 -20.75 5.38 5.83
N ILE A 346 -20.80 4.24 5.14
CA ILE A 346 -20.46 4.12 3.72
C ILE A 346 -21.56 4.73 2.84
N ASN A 347 -22.83 4.44 3.15
CA ASN A 347 -23.97 4.98 2.41
C ASN A 347 -24.07 6.51 2.46
N GLU A 348 -23.72 7.11 3.58
CA GLU A 348 -23.66 8.57 3.77
C GLU A 348 -22.47 9.19 3.02
N ASN A 349 -21.38 8.43 2.88
CA ASN A 349 -20.11 8.87 2.27
C ASN A 349 -19.80 8.11 0.97
N ARG A 350 -20.74 8.06 0.02
CA ARG A 350 -20.64 7.25 -1.20
C ARG A 350 -19.37 7.49 -2.03
N GLY A 351 -18.75 8.65 -1.88
CA GLY A 351 -17.50 9.00 -2.57
C GLY A 351 -16.30 8.16 -2.13
N VAL A 352 -16.40 7.37 -1.04
CA VAL A 352 -15.34 6.41 -0.63
C VAL A 352 -15.35 5.15 -1.47
N VAL A 353 -16.46 4.85 -2.16
CA VAL A 353 -16.63 3.62 -2.96
C VAL A 353 -16.38 3.90 -4.43
N TRP A 354 -15.64 3.01 -5.08
CA TRP A 354 -15.41 3.01 -6.51
C TRP A 354 -15.84 1.65 -7.09
N PHE A 355 -16.64 1.70 -8.16
CA PHE A 355 -17.07 0.53 -8.91
C PHE A 355 -16.17 0.36 -10.13
N VAL A 356 -15.60 -0.83 -10.28
CA VAL A 356 -14.64 -1.17 -11.32
C VAL A 356 -15.26 -2.20 -12.26
N GLU A 357 -15.39 -1.85 -13.51
CA GLU A 357 -16.00 -2.69 -14.53
C GLU A 357 -15.06 -2.87 -15.72
N LYS A 358 -15.06 -4.06 -16.31
CA LYS A 358 -14.31 -4.30 -17.53
C LYS A 358 -15.20 -4.05 -18.73
N ASN A 359 -14.83 -3.11 -19.57
CA ASN A 359 -15.51 -2.84 -20.83
C ASN A 359 -15.34 -4.05 -21.76
N LYS A 360 -16.47 -4.60 -22.26
CA LYS A 360 -16.48 -5.83 -23.05
C LYS A 360 -15.90 -5.64 -24.45
N GLU A 361 -16.01 -4.44 -25.02
CA GLU A 361 -15.55 -4.15 -26.38
C GLU A 361 -14.06 -3.83 -26.40
N THR A 362 -13.60 -3.01 -25.46
CA THR A 362 -12.21 -2.54 -25.39
C THR A 362 -11.34 -3.37 -24.47
N ALA A 363 -11.93 -4.20 -23.61
CA ALA A 363 -11.26 -4.92 -22.53
C ALA A 363 -10.51 -4.02 -21.53
N SER A 364 -10.75 -2.71 -21.56
CA SER A 364 -10.21 -1.77 -20.58
C SER A 364 -11.00 -1.78 -19.27
N SER A 365 -10.39 -1.34 -18.18
CA SER A 365 -11.06 -1.18 -16.90
C SER A 365 -11.59 0.24 -16.76
N GLU A 366 -12.84 0.38 -16.35
CA GLU A 366 -13.50 1.65 -16.10
C GLU A 366 -13.82 1.80 -14.62
N TYR A 367 -13.58 3.00 -14.08
CA TYR A 367 -13.71 3.28 -12.65
C TYR A 367 -14.74 4.37 -12.44
N SER A 368 -15.81 4.03 -11.72
CA SER A 368 -16.91 4.96 -11.45
C SER A 368 -17.07 5.17 -9.94
N ARG A 369 -17.02 6.42 -9.49
CA ARG A 369 -17.17 6.74 -8.07
C ARG A 369 -18.63 6.62 -7.63
N GLY A 370 -18.89 6.10 -6.43
CA GLY A 370 -20.22 5.79 -5.94
C GLY A 370 -21.18 6.98 -5.83
N ASP A 371 -20.67 8.21 -5.70
CA ASP A 371 -21.49 9.44 -5.69
C ASP A 371 -21.76 10.01 -7.10
N SER A 372 -21.11 9.48 -8.16
CA SER A 372 -21.33 9.90 -9.55
C SER A 372 -22.61 9.34 -10.18
N PHE A 373 -23.19 8.29 -9.60
CA PHE A 373 -24.39 7.63 -10.13
C PHE A 373 -25.70 8.40 -9.90
N GLY A 374 -25.67 9.54 -9.26
CA GLY A 374 -26.86 10.36 -9.02
C GLY A 374 -27.97 9.65 -8.22
N LEU A 375 -27.59 8.69 -7.36
CA LEU A 375 -28.56 7.99 -6.52
C LEU A 375 -29.18 8.94 -5.51
N HIS A 376 -30.51 8.91 -5.39
CA HIS A 376 -31.18 9.61 -4.30
C HIS A 376 -30.62 9.16 -2.94
N LYS A 377 -30.45 10.09 -1.99
CA LYS A 377 -29.81 9.81 -0.69
C LYS A 377 -30.45 8.67 0.11
N ASN A 378 -31.74 8.44 -0.08
CA ASN A 378 -32.48 7.36 0.61
C ASN A 378 -32.32 5.97 -0.06
N LEU A 379 -31.61 5.88 -1.20
CA LEU A 379 -31.36 4.59 -1.86
C LEU A 379 -30.08 3.99 -1.32
N SER A 380 -30.15 2.73 -0.89
CA SER A 380 -28.99 1.95 -0.43
C SER A 380 -28.04 1.63 -1.60
N LEU A 381 -26.74 1.86 -1.40
CA LEU A 381 -25.70 1.41 -2.32
C LEU A 381 -25.77 -0.12 -2.51
N TYR A 382 -25.95 -0.87 -1.42
CA TYR A 382 -26.07 -2.34 -1.46
C TYR A 382 -27.21 -2.80 -2.37
N ASN A 383 -28.43 -2.24 -2.19
CA ASN A 383 -29.57 -2.62 -3.02
C ASN A 383 -29.37 -2.21 -4.47
N SER A 384 -28.83 -1.01 -4.71
CA SER A 384 -28.54 -0.53 -6.06
C SER A 384 -27.49 -1.38 -6.76
N TYR A 385 -26.47 -1.85 -6.05
CA TYR A 385 -25.48 -2.78 -6.56
C TYR A 385 -26.11 -4.15 -6.86
N ARG A 386 -26.92 -4.69 -5.93
CA ARG A 386 -27.58 -6.00 -6.12
C ARG A 386 -28.42 -6.08 -7.38
N ILE A 387 -29.15 -5.04 -7.71
CA ILE A 387 -29.98 -4.98 -8.93
C ILE A 387 -29.19 -4.59 -10.19
N GLY A 388 -27.86 -4.44 -10.10
CA GLY A 388 -26.98 -4.14 -11.23
C GLY A 388 -26.96 -2.67 -11.67
N ARG A 389 -27.59 -1.74 -10.92
CA ARG A 389 -27.65 -0.33 -11.29
C ARG A 389 -26.31 0.38 -11.26
N LEU A 390 -25.34 -0.15 -10.52
CA LEU A 390 -24.00 0.41 -10.34
C LEU A 390 -22.94 -0.28 -11.19
N GLY A 391 -23.32 -1.21 -12.06
CA GLY A 391 -22.38 -2.04 -12.79
C GLY A 391 -21.53 -2.93 -11.87
N ALA A 392 -20.33 -3.26 -12.32
CA ALA A 392 -19.29 -3.96 -11.55
C ALA A 392 -19.67 -5.37 -11.03
N LYS A 393 -20.80 -5.94 -11.49
CA LYS A 393 -21.25 -7.30 -11.17
C LYS A 393 -20.74 -8.31 -12.17
N PRO A 394 -20.47 -9.56 -11.73
CA PRO A 394 -20.21 -10.64 -12.67
C PRO A 394 -21.44 -10.94 -13.51
N GLU A 395 -21.30 -11.02 -14.82
CA GLU A 395 -22.33 -11.54 -15.72
C GLU A 395 -22.08 -13.02 -15.90
N LEU A 396 -22.91 -13.82 -15.24
CA LEU A 396 -22.84 -15.27 -15.31
C LEU A 396 -23.61 -15.76 -16.54
N GLY A 397 -23.01 -16.73 -17.24
CA GLY A 397 -23.65 -17.40 -18.37
C GLY A 397 -24.72 -18.41 -17.94
N SER A 398 -25.18 -19.25 -18.90
CA SER A 398 -26.10 -20.35 -18.63
C SER A 398 -25.50 -21.38 -17.66
N ILE A 399 -26.33 -21.89 -16.76
CA ILE A 399 -25.98 -23.03 -15.89
C ILE A 399 -25.94 -24.37 -16.66
N PHE A 400 -26.47 -24.39 -17.87
CA PHE A 400 -26.47 -25.57 -18.72
C PHE A 400 -25.18 -25.60 -19.57
N ILE A 401 -24.47 -26.73 -19.48
CA ILE A 401 -23.23 -26.98 -20.22
C ILE A 401 -23.58 -28.00 -21.31
N ASN A 402 -23.38 -27.64 -22.57
CA ASN A 402 -23.39 -28.58 -23.68
C ASN A 402 -21.95 -29.00 -23.97
N LEU A 403 -21.66 -30.28 -23.83
CA LEU A 403 -20.34 -30.88 -24.11
C LEU A 403 -20.32 -31.63 -25.45
N GLU A 404 -21.44 -31.58 -26.18
CA GLU A 404 -21.57 -32.19 -27.49
C GLU A 404 -21.30 -31.10 -28.56
N ASP A 405 -20.06 -31.05 -29.05
CA ASP A 405 -19.67 -30.43 -30.31
C ASP A 405 -18.66 -31.33 -31.03
#